data_4b6d92948a2611d168d0c7022e5f61a8
#
_entry.id   4b6d92948a2611d168d0c7022e5f61a8
#
_cell.length_a   1.000
_cell.length_b   1.000
_cell.length_c   1.000
_cell.angle_alpha   90.00
_cell.angle_beta   90.00
_cell.angle_gamma   90.00
#
_symmetry.space_group_name_H-M   'P 1'
#
loop_
_entity.id
_entity.type
_entity.pdbx_description
1 polymer ?
#
loop_
_entity_poly.entity_id
_entity_poly.type
_entity_poly.pdbx_seq_one_letter_code
_entity_poly.pdbx_strand_id
1 'polypeptide(L)'
;YIGTFGSFIGYSAAFPTLLKVVFERPDIALTYGFLGALVGSLSRPLGGRLSDRLGGSVVTIGSFVAMAVAGVIAVVGVQQKSLPIFFASFMALFVATGVGNGSTYRMIPAIFTRLAARDGGEDSALEYRRRAAGAVGIIAAVGAFGGFVIPFVYKFAREEYGSIVPALQAYVLVFLAL
;
A
#
# COMPACT_ATOMS: atom_id res chain seq x y z
N TYR A 1 -6.27 5.34 3.76
CA TYR A 1 -5.28 5.71 2.71
C TYR A 1 -3.84 5.51 3.18
N ILE A 2 -3.56 5.76 4.48
CA ILE A 2 -2.24 5.46 5.06
C ILE A 2 -1.90 3.97 4.86
N GLY A 3 -2.85 3.07 5.13
CA GLY A 3 -2.65 1.63 4.96
C GLY A 3 -2.40 1.18 3.51
N THR A 4 -2.98 1.84 2.51
CA THR A 4 -2.78 1.49 1.09
C THR A 4 -1.63 2.28 0.47
N PHE A 5 -1.72 3.59 0.42
CA PHE A 5 -0.71 4.45 -0.19
C PHE A 5 0.59 4.53 0.62
N GLY A 6 0.47 4.63 1.95
CA GLY A 6 1.64 4.63 2.83
C GLY A 6 2.43 3.33 2.73
N SER A 7 1.74 2.20 2.70
CA SER A 7 2.38 0.89 2.48
C SER A 7 3.04 0.80 1.11
N PHE A 8 2.40 1.30 0.06
CA PHE A 8 3.00 1.33 -1.28
C PHE A 8 4.32 2.09 -1.31
N ILE A 9 4.35 3.32 -0.76
CA ILE A 9 5.57 4.15 -0.73
C ILE A 9 6.62 3.49 0.18
N GLY A 10 6.22 3.03 1.35
CA GLY A 10 7.12 2.40 2.31
C GLY A 10 7.76 1.12 1.76
N TYR A 11 6.99 0.26 1.12
CA TYR A 11 7.54 -0.94 0.47
C TYR A 11 8.42 -0.60 -0.71
N SER A 12 8.08 0.42 -1.50
CA SER A 12 8.93 0.87 -2.62
C SER A 12 10.30 1.32 -2.14
N ALA A 13 10.37 1.99 -0.99
CA ALA A 13 11.63 2.40 -0.37
C ALA A 13 12.38 1.25 0.30
N ALA A 14 11.66 0.33 0.97
CA ALA A 14 12.26 -0.75 1.74
C ALA A 14 12.71 -1.94 0.88
N PHE A 15 11.95 -2.32 -0.15
CA PHE A 15 12.13 -3.56 -0.89
C PHE A 15 13.54 -3.76 -1.46
N PRO A 16 14.17 -2.78 -2.16
CA PRO A 16 15.54 -2.96 -2.63
C PRO A 16 16.54 -3.14 -1.49
N THR A 17 16.31 -2.46 -0.36
CA THR A 17 17.17 -2.57 0.82
C THR A 17 17.02 -3.95 1.47
N LEU A 18 15.79 -4.48 1.57
CA LEU A 18 15.54 -5.82 2.12
C LEU A 18 16.19 -6.92 1.30
N LEU A 19 16.17 -6.82 -0.05
CA LEU A 19 16.87 -7.77 -0.93
C LEU A 19 18.37 -7.78 -0.68
N LYS A 20 18.99 -6.61 -0.48
CA LYS A 20 20.43 -6.49 -0.17
C LYS A 20 20.78 -7.06 1.19
N VAL A 21 19.95 -6.75 2.18
CA VAL A 21 20.32 -6.86 3.59
C VAL A 21 19.86 -8.19 4.19
N VAL A 22 18.70 -8.72 3.77
CA VAL A 22 18.14 -9.98 4.29
C VAL A 22 18.62 -11.19 3.47
N PHE A 23 18.76 -11.02 2.16
CA PHE A 23 19.12 -12.09 1.23
C PHE A 23 20.53 -11.97 0.68
N GLU A 24 21.25 -10.87 1.03
CA GLU A 24 22.62 -10.61 0.56
C GLU A 24 22.75 -10.63 -0.99
N ARG A 25 21.69 -10.18 -1.68
CA ARG A 25 21.59 -10.16 -3.15
C ARG A 25 21.50 -8.73 -3.69
N PRO A 26 22.61 -7.97 -3.66
CA PRO A 26 22.65 -6.63 -4.24
C PRO A 26 22.42 -6.61 -5.75
N ASP A 27 22.80 -7.67 -6.46
CA ASP A 27 22.56 -7.88 -7.88
C ASP A 27 21.06 -7.88 -8.21
N ILE A 28 20.27 -8.63 -7.46
CA ILE A 28 18.81 -8.70 -7.63
C ILE A 28 18.15 -7.38 -7.24
N ALA A 29 18.63 -6.75 -6.17
CA ALA A 29 18.10 -5.46 -5.73
C ALA A 29 18.29 -4.36 -6.79
N LEU A 30 19.46 -4.32 -7.45
CA LEU A 30 19.74 -3.36 -8.51
C LEU A 30 18.95 -3.64 -9.79
N THR A 31 18.81 -4.92 -10.15
CA THR A 31 18.17 -5.32 -11.41
C THR A 31 16.64 -5.33 -11.32
N TYR A 32 16.07 -5.76 -10.18
CA TYR A 32 14.63 -6.01 -10.04
C TYR A 32 13.95 -5.20 -8.95
N GLY A 33 14.69 -4.40 -8.17
CA GLY A 33 14.11 -3.62 -7.08
C GLY A 33 13.02 -2.63 -7.50
N PHE A 34 13.06 -2.15 -8.74
CA PHE A 34 12.06 -1.24 -9.30
C PHE A 34 10.73 -1.93 -9.66
N LEU A 35 10.74 -3.27 -9.86
CA LEU A 35 9.56 -4.02 -10.31
C LEU A 35 8.39 -3.88 -9.33
N GLY A 36 8.66 -3.85 -8.05
CA GLY A 36 7.61 -3.68 -7.04
C GLY A 36 6.83 -2.39 -7.25
N ALA A 37 7.53 -1.26 -7.35
CA ALA A 37 6.91 0.04 -7.60
C ALA A 37 6.19 0.10 -8.95
N LEU A 38 6.76 -0.51 -9.99
CA LEU A 38 6.16 -0.60 -11.32
C LEU A 38 4.85 -1.38 -11.28
N VAL A 39 4.88 -2.61 -10.76
CA VAL A 39 3.71 -3.51 -10.68
C VAL A 39 2.60 -2.88 -9.84
N GLY A 40 2.94 -2.31 -8.68
CA GLY A 40 1.98 -1.63 -7.83
C GLY A 40 1.37 -0.40 -8.49
N SER A 41 2.15 0.39 -9.24
CA SER A 41 1.63 1.54 -9.99
C SER A 41 0.69 1.11 -11.11
N LEU A 42 1.01 0.06 -11.85
CA LEU A 42 0.17 -0.49 -12.91
C LEU A 42 -1.11 -1.15 -12.36
N SER A 43 -1.12 -1.56 -11.10
CA SER A 43 -2.30 -2.14 -10.45
C SER A 43 -3.33 -1.10 -10.00
N ARG A 44 -2.97 0.18 -9.88
CA ARG A 44 -3.89 1.26 -9.45
C ARG A 44 -5.11 1.44 -10.35
N PRO A 45 -5.00 1.49 -11.68
CA PRO A 45 -6.17 1.59 -12.56
C PRO A 45 -7.14 0.41 -12.41
N LEU A 46 -6.61 -0.79 -12.12
CA LEU A 46 -7.45 -1.96 -11.84
C LEU A 46 -8.27 -1.77 -10.57
N GLY A 47 -7.65 -1.24 -9.50
CA GLY A 47 -8.33 -0.90 -8.26
C GLY A 47 -9.47 0.11 -8.45
N GLY A 48 -9.24 1.14 -9.25
CA GLY A 48 -10.27 2.12 -9.60
C GLY A 48 -11.44 1.49 -10.35
N ARG A 49 -11.18 0.66 -11.36
CA ARG A 49 -12.23 -0.05 -12.12
C ARG A 49 -13.02 -1.04 -11.28
N LEU A 50 -12.33 -1.78 -10.41
CA LEU A 50 -12.97 -2.69 -9.46
C LEU A 50 -13.85 -1.93 -8.47
N SER A 51 -13.37 -0.79 -7.97
CA SER A 51 -14.12 0.10 -7.09
C SER A 51 -15.41 0.61 -7.73
N ASP A 52 -15.41 0.93 -9.02
CA ASP A 52 -16.59 1.36 -9.75
C ASP A 52 -17.64 0.22 -9.92
N ARG A 53 -17.20 -1.04 -9.97
CA ARG A 53 -18.07 -2.22 -10.17
C ARG A 53 -18.56 -2.85 -8.88
N LEU A 54 -17.67 -3.04 -7.92
CA LEU A 54 -17.92 -3.80 -6.69
C LEU A 54 -18.17 -2.90 -5.47
N GLY A 55 -17.90 -1.61 -5.61
CA GLY A 55 -17.89 -0.66 -4.51
C GLY A 55 -16.52 -0.53 -3.85
N GLY A 56 -16.13 0.72 -3.57
CA GLY A 56 -14.79 1.01 -3.08
C GLY A 56 -14.46 0.37 -1.73
N SER A 57 -15.43 0.29 -0.82
CA SER A 57 -15.21 -0.33 0.50
C SER A 57 -14.86 -1.81 0.38
N VAL A 58 -15.59 -2.56 -0.46
CA VAL A 58 -15.34 -4.00 -0.68
C VAL A 58 -13.95 -4.23 -1.24
N VAL A 59 -13.56 -3.46 -2.26
CA VAL A 59 -12.24 -3.57 -2.89
C VAL A 59 -11.12 -3.20 -1.91
N THR A 60 -11.34 -2.18 -1.09
CA THR A 60 -10.34 -1.76 -0.10
C THR A 60 -10.16 -2.82 1.00
N ILE A 61 -11.24 -3.37 1.55
CA ILE A 61 -11.17 -4.47 2.53
C ILE A 61 -10.49 -5.68 1.91
N GLY A 62 -10.89 -6.08 0.69
CA GLY A 62 -10.25 -7.18 -0.03
C GLY A 62 -8.74 -6.95 -0.24
N SER A 63 -8.34 -5.71 -0.48
CA SER A 63 -6.92 -5.35 -0.59
C SER A 63 -6.18 -5.52 0.74
N PHE A 64 -6.77 -5.13 1.88
CA PHE A 64 -6.14 -5.34 3.19
C PHE A 64 -6.01 -6.83 3.54
N VAL A 65 -7.03 -7.64 3.26
CA VAL A 65 -6.95 -9.10 3.43
C VAL A 65 -5.84 -9.70 2.55
N ALA A 66 -5.76 -9.29 1.28
CA ALA A 66 -4.70 -9.74 0.39
C ALA A 66 -3.30 -9.31 0.87
N MET A 67 -3.17 -8.08 1.41
CA MET A 67 -1.92 -7.60 2.01
C MET A 67 -1.55 -8.40 3.25
N ALA A 68 -2.51 -8.75 4.12
CA ALA A 68 -2.26 -9.58 5.28
C ALA A 68 -1.77 -10.98 4.89
N VAL A 69 -2.43 -11.62 3.94
CA VAL A 69 -2.03 -12.95 3.42
C VAL A 69 -0.63 -12.90 2.81
N ALA A 70 -0.38 -11.92 1.94
CA ALA A 70 0.95 -11.76 1.33
C ALA A 70 2.04 -11.44 2.38
N GLY A 71 1.69 -10.69 3.42
CA GLY A 71 2.58 -10.42 4.55
C GLY A 71 2.95 -11.70 5.33
N VAL A 72 1.99 -12.59 5.57
CA VAL A 72 2.26 -13.90 6.18
C VAL A 72 3.19 -14.74 5.30
N ILE A 73 2.96 -14.76 3.99
CA ILE A 73 3.84 -15.49 3.05
C ILE A 73 5.25 -14.87 3.04
N ALA A 74 5.36 -13.54 3.17
CA ALA A 74 6.66 -12.88 3.28
C ALA A 74 7.41 -13.30 4.56
N VAL A 75 6.71 -13.44 5.69
CA VAL A 75 7.31 -13.98 6.94
C VAL A 75 7.89 -15.37 6.69
N VAL A 76 7.13 -16.27 6.06
CA VAL A 76 7.59 -17.61 5.71
C VAL A 76 8.82 -17.55 4.80
N GLY A 77 8.82 -16.66 3.78
CA GLY A 77 9.95 -16.45 2.88
C GLY A 77 11.23 -16.04 3.62
N VAL A 78 11.11 -15.15 4.62
CA VAL A 78 12.26 -14.73 5.45
C VAL A 78 12.74 -15.87 6.35
N GLN A 79 11.83 -16.57 7.02
CA GLN A 79 12.18 -17.68 7.93
C GLN A 79 12.85 -18.84 7.21
N GLN A 80 12.40 -19.16 6.01
CA GLN A 80 13.00 -20.21 5.15
C GLN A 80 14.21 -19.72 4.36
N LYS A 81 14.61 -18.45 4.47
CA LYS A 81 15.64 -17.81 3.65
C LYS A 81 15.39 -18.02 2.14
N SER A 82 14.13 -18.11 1.75
CA SER A 82 13.71 -18.35 0.37
C SER A 82 13.44 -17.04 -0.37
N LEU A 83 14.41 -16.62 -1.17
CA LEU A 83 14.27 -15.41 -1.99
C LEU A 83 13.06 -15.48 -2.96
N PRO A 84 12.78 -16.60 -3.65
CA PRO A 84 11.62 -16.66 -4.56
C PRO A 84 10.29 -16.45 -3.84
N ILE A 85 10.10 -17.06 -2.66
CA ILE A 85 8.87 -16.90 -1.86
C ILE A 85 8.74 -15.44 -1.38
N PHE A 86 9.82 -14.87 -0.85
CA PHE A 86 9.85 -13.49 -0.42
C PHE A 86 9.56 -12.52 -1.56
N PHE A 87 10.23 -12.71 -2.70
CA PHE A 87 10.04 -11.85 -3.87
C PHE A 87 8.59 -11.90 -4.39
N ALA A 88 8.04 -13.11 -4.55
CA ALA A 88 6.66 -13.29 -5.01
C ALA A 88 5.65 -12.68 -4.03
N SER A 89 5.85 -12.84 -2.71
CA SER A 89 4.99 -12.26 -1.69
C SER A 89 5.03 -10.73 -1.70
N PHE A 90 6.20 -10.13 -1.90
CA PHE A 90 6.31 -8.67 -2.04
C PHE A 90 5.67 -8.17 -3.34
N MET A 91 5.77 -8.91 -4.45
CA MET A 91 5.03 -8.56 -5.67
C MET A 91 3.51 -8.58 -5.42
N ALA A 92 3.01 -9.58 -4.70
CA ALA A 92 1.60 -9.64 -4.29
C ALA A 92 1.21 -8.47 -3.37
N LEU A 93 2.07 -8.09 -2.41
CA LEU A 93 1.89 -6.88 -1.59
C LEU A 93 1.79 -5.62 -2.46
N PHE A 94 2.66 -5.46 -3.44
CA PHE A 94 2.62 -4.31 -4.35
C PHE A 94 1.33 -4.26 -5.18
N VAL A 95 0.88 -5.41 -5.69
CA VAL A 95 -0.42 -5.49 -6.41
C VAL A 95 -1.56 -5.09 -5.47
N ALA A 96 -1.62 -5.67 -4.28
CA ALA A 96 -2.69 -5.42 -3.31
C ALA A 96 -2.71 -3.96 -2.85
N THR A 97 -1.53 -3.37 -2.52
CA THR A 97 -1.42 -1.95 -2.17
C THR A 97 -1.83 -1.05 -3.33
N GLY A 98 -1.44 -1.39 -4.56
CA GLY A 98 -1.81 -0.65 -5.76
C GLY A 98 -3.31 -0.66 -6.01
N VAL A 99 -3.95 -1.83 -5.94
CA VAL A 99 -5.40 -1.99 -6.07
C VAL A 99 -6.14 -1.22 -4.97
N GLY A 100 -5.74 -1.37 -3.70
CA GLY A 100 -6.33 -0.64 -2.58
C GLY A 100 -6.17 0.87 -2.71
N ASN A 101 -4.99 1.34 -3.15
CA ASN A 101 -4.75 2.75 -3.40
C ASN A 101 -5.63 3.29 -4.53
N GLY A 102 -5.75 2.57 -5.65
CA GLY A 102 -6.63 2.95 -6.76
C GLY A 102 -8.10 3.03 -6.33
N SER A 103 -8.55 2.09 -5.50
CA SER A 103 -9.90 2.07 -4.94
C SER A 103 -10.16 3.28 -4.03
N THR A 104 -9.32 3.50 -3.02
CA THR A 104 -9.48 4.61 -2.07
C THR A 104 -9.38 5.98 -2.73
N TYR A 105 -8.45 6.14 -3.68
CA TYR A 105 -8.32 7.37 -4.45
C TYR A 105 -9.58 7.70 -5.25
N ARG A 106 -10.23 6.67 -5.83
CA ARG A 106 -11.47 6.81 -6.60
C ARG A 106 -12.68 7.15 -5.70
N MET A 107 -12.69 6.63 -4.46
CA MET A 107 -13.79 6.85 -3.51
C MET A 107 -13.89 8.31 -3.06
N ILE A 108 -12.78 9.02 -2.85
CA ILE A 108 -12.79 10.36 -2.28
C ILE A 108 -13.62 11.33 -3.11
N PRO A 109 -13.33 11.56 -4.41
CA PRO A 109 -14.17 12.44 -5.24
C PRO A 109 -15.63 11.97 -5.33
N ALA A 110 -15.87 10.65 -5.37
CA ALA A 110 -17.22 10.10 -5.45
C ALA A 110 -18.07 10.43 -4.21
N ILE A 111 -17.47 10.42 -3.02
CA ILE A 111 -18.14 10.81 -1.78
C ILE A 111 -18.52 12.29 -1.84
N PHE A 112 -17.61 13.17 -2.22
CA PHE A 112 -17.86 14.60 -2.32
C PHE A 112 -18.91 14.95 -3.38
N THR A 113 -18.92 14.21 -4.51
CA THR A 113 -19.98 14.37 -5.53
C THR A 113 -21.36 14.01 -4.99
N ARG A 114 -21.46 12.95 -4.19
CA ARG A 114 -22.73 12.56 -3.54
C ARG A 114 -23.19 13.60 -2.52
N LEU A 115 -22.26 14.17 -1.75
CA LEU A 115 -22.56 15.25 -0.81
C LEU A 115 -23.07 16.49 -1.55
N ALA A 116 -22.41 16.91 -2.65
CA ALA A 116 -22.86 18.02 -3.47
C ALA A 116 -24.28 17.83 -4.01
N ALA A 117 -24.60 16.61 -4.52
CA ALA A 117 -25.94 16.30 -5.01
C ALA A 117 -27.02 16.31 -3.91
N ARG A 118 -26.62 16.09 -2.65
CA ARG A 118 -27.53 16.11 -1.51
C ARG A 118 -27.84 17.54 -1.04
N ASP A 119 -26.87 18.43 -1.11
CA ASP A 119 -27.03 19.83 -0.64
C ASP A 119 -27.74 20.75 -1.65
N GLY A 120 -27.85 20.34 -2.92
CA GLY A 120 -28.67 20.95 -3.96
C GLY A 120 -28.34 22.42 -4.28
N GLY A 121 -27.53 22.68 -5.29
CA GLY A 121 -27.21 24.02 -5.81
C GLY A 121 -26.06 23.96 -6.83
N GLU A 122 -26.09 24.81 -7.86
CA GLU A 122 -25.01 24.83 -8.86
C GLU A 122 -23.67 25.25 -8.27
N ASP A 123 -23.66 26.16 -7.30
CA ASP A 123 -22.45 26.61 -6.58
C ASP A 123 -21.87 25.49 -5.67
N SER A 124 -22.72 24.60 -5.16
CA SER A 124 -22.28 23.49 -4.30
C SER A 124 -21.36 22.52 -5.04
N ALA A 125 -21.62 22.23 -6.29
CA ALA A 125 -20.79 21.28 -7.07
C ALA A 125 -19.34 21.73 -7.23
N LEU A 126 -19.10 23.03 -7.45
CA LEU A 126 -17.74 23.58 -7.56
C LEU A 126 -17.02 23.57 -6.21
N GLU A 127 -17.73 23.95 -5.16
CA GLU A 127 -17.19 23.97 -3.80
C GLU A 127 -16.79 22.56 -3.34
N TYR A 128 -17.65 21.56 -3.53
CA TYR A 128 -17.35 20.17 -3.16
C TYR A 128 -16.20 19.58 -3.99
N ARG A 129 -16.03 19.95 -5.25
CA ARG A 129 -14.85 19.58 -6.04
C ARG A 129 -13.55 20.15 -5.45
N ARG A 130 -13.55 21.41 -5.02
CA ARG A 130 -12.40 22.03 -4.35
C ARG A 130 -12.09 21.36 -3.02
N ARG A 131 -13.12 21.06 -2.22
CA ARG A 131 -12.99 20.30 -0.96
C ARG A 131 -12.44 18.89 -1.19
N ALA A 132 -12.89 18.19 -2.23
CA ALA A 132 -12.37 16.88 -2.59
C ALA A 132 -10.87 16.94 -2.95
N ALA A 133 -10.46 17.95 -3.75
CA ALA A 133 -9.05 18.13 -4.11
C ALA A 133 -8.18 18.41 -2.87
N GLY A 134 -8.65 19.28 -1.97
CA GLY A 134 -7.96 19.54 -0.70
C GLY A 134 -7.84 18.30 0.19
N ALA A 135 -8.93 17.54 0.31
CA ALA A 135 -8.94 16.27 1.07
C ALA A 135 -7.94 15.27 0.49
N VAL A 136 -7.91 15.09 -0.83
CA VAL A 136 -6.93 14.20 -1.50
C VAL A 136 -5.50 14.66 -1.19
N GLY A 137 -5.22 15.97 -1.24
CA GLY A 137 -3.89 16.51 -0.92
C GLY A 137 -3.45 16.20 0.51
N ILE A 138 -4.31 16.47 1.50
CA ILE A 138 -4.02 16.21 2.92
C ILE A 138 -3.83 14.70 3.16
N ILE A 139 -4.75 13.87 2.66
CA ILE A 139 -4.70 12.41 2.84
C ILE A 139 -3.45 11.83 2.18
N ALA A 140 -3.07 12.34 1.00
CA ALA A 140 -1.84 11.91 0.32
C ALA A 140 -0.58 12.33 1.09
N ALA A 141 -0.53 13.55 1.62
CA ALA A 141 0.58 14.03 2.43
C ALA A 141 0.77 13.17 3.69
N VAL A 142 -0.32 12.89 4.42
CA VAL A 142 -0.28 12.00 5.59
C VAL A 142 0.13 10.58 5.18
N GLY A 143 -0.41 10.04 4.07
CA GLY A 143 -0.03 8.72 3.55
C GLY A 143 1.44 8.62 3.18
N ALA A 144 2.05 9.70 2.68
CA ALA A 144 3.46 9.71 2.30
C ALA A 144 4.44 9.44 3.47
N PHE A 145 4.02 9.69 4.72
CA PHE A 145 4.81 9.30 5.90
C PHE A 145 5.10 7.81 5.98
N GLY A 146 4.32 6.95 5.32
CA GLY A 146 4.63 5.53 5.17
C GLY A 146 6.01 5.27 4.53
N GLY A 147 6.46 6.16 3.65
CA GLY A 147 7.79 6.12 3.05
C GLY A 147 8.93 6.23 4.06
N PHE A 148 8.68 6.87 5.20
CA PHE A 148 9.63 6.96 6.31
C PHE A 148 9.38 5.85 7.35
N VAL A 149 8.13 5.71 7.79
CA VAL A 149 7.78 4.82 8.92
C VAL A 149 8.10 3.36 8.61
N ILE A 150 7.79 2.87 7.40
CA ILE A 150 7.97 1.46 7.06
C ILE A 150 9.44 1.06 7.00
N PRO A 151 10.34 1.75 6.28
CA PRO A 151 11.77 1.46 6.33
C PRO A 151 12.36 1.60 7.74
N PHE A 152 11.91 2.59 8.51
CA PHE A 152 12.35 2.79 9.88
C PHE A 152 11.98 1.60 10.78
N VAL A 153 10.75 1.09 10.70
CA VAL A 153 10.31 -0.07 11.48
C VAL A 153 11.07 -1.34 11.08
N TYR A 154 11.37 -1.54 9.79
CA TYR A 154 12.21 -2.65 9.36
C TYR A 154 13.64 -2.54 9.89
N LYS A 155 14.22 -1.33 9.86
CA LYS A 155 15.55 -1.07 10.42
C LYS A 155 15.56 -1.38 11.92
N PHE A 156 14.62 -0.80 12.67
CA PHE A 156 14.50 -1.00 14.12
C PHE A 156 14.32 -2.47 14.48
N ALA A 157 13.41 -3.19 13.82
CA ALA A 157 13.19 -4.60 14.09
C ALA A 157 14.46 -5.43 13.84
N ARG A 158 15.24 -5.08 12.82
CA ARG A 158 16.49 -5.77 12.53
C ARG A 158 17.58 -5.48 13.57
N GLU A 159 17.70 -4.23 14.01
CA GLU A 159 18.71 -3.83 15.02
C GLU A 159 18.40 -4.45 16.39
N GLU A 160 17.12 -4.49 16.79
CA GLU A 160 16.70 -4.95 18.10
C GLU A 160 16.53 -6.48 18.17
N TYR A 161 15.96 -7.09 17.12
CA TYR A 161 15.62 -8.52 17.10
C TYR A 161 16.46 -9.36 16.14
N GLY A 162 17.42 -8.77 15.44
CA GLY A 162 18.23 -9.44 14.43
C GLY A 162 17.46 -9.89 13.17
N SER A 163 16.15 -9.57 13.07
CA SER A 163 15.27 -10.02 12.01
C SER A 163 14.20 -8.98 11.67
N ILE A 164 13.74 -8.98 10.41
CA ILE A 164 12.59 -8.16 9.97
C ILE A 164 11.22 -8.82 10.25
N VAL A 165 11.22 -10.08 10.71
CA VAL A 165 9.98 -10.84 10.96
C VAL A 165 9.03 -10.14 11.91
N PRO A 166 9.45 -9.57 13.05
CA PRO A 166 8.55 -8.83 13.95
C PRO A 166 7.86 -7.66 13.27
N ALA A 167 8.57 -6.94 12.40
CA ALA A 167 7.99 -5.83 11.65
C ALA A 167 6.93 -6.32 10.64
N LEU A 168 7.20 -7.40 9.91
CA LEU A 168 6.22 -8.01 9.01
C LEU A 168 4.98 -8.47 9.74
N GLN A 169 5.14 -9.12 10.89
CA GLN A 169 4.01 -9.55 11.74
C GLN A 169 3.18 -8.36 12.24
N ALA A 170 3.83 -7.29 12.67
CA ALA A 170 3.14 -6.06 13.08
C ALA A 170 2.32 -5.47 11.91
N TYR A 171 2.86 -5.44 10.69
CA TYR A 171 2.09 -4.96 9.53
C TYR A 171 0.91 -5.87 9.19
N VAL A 172 1.05 -7.20 9.29
CA VAL A 172 -0.07 -8.13 9.11
C VAL A 172 -1.20 -7.82 10.10
N LEU A 173 -0.87 -7.60 11.37
CA LEU A 173 -1.87 -7.22 12.39
C LEU A 173 -2.53 -5.88 12.07
N VAL A 174 -1.76 -4.88 11.63
CA VAL A 174 -2.31 -3.58 11.21
C VAL A 174 -3.28 -3.75 10.02
N PHE A 175 -2.93 -4.56 9.02
CA PHE A 175 -3.81 -4.79 7.87
C PHE A 175 -5.11 -5.52 8.23
N LEU A 176 -5.08 -6.40 9.22
CA LEU A 176 -6.28 -7.08 9.73
C LEU A 176 -7.14 -6.17 10.61
N ALA A 177 -6.57 -5.13 11.20
CA ALA A 177 -7.29 -4.15 12.02
C ALA A 177 -7.93 -3.01 11.20
N LEU A 178 -7.51 -2.81 9.94
CA LEU A 178 -7.99 -1.77 9.01
C LEU A 178 -9.12 -2.29 8.12
#